data_78543a948924c61c0386c332ba3ba257
#
_entry.id   78543a948924c61c0386c332ba3ba257
#
_cell.length_a   1.000
_cell.length_b   1.000
_cell.length_c   1.000
_cell.angle_alpha   90.00
_cell.angle_beta   90.00
_cell.angle_gamma   90.00
#
_symmetry.space_group_name_H-M   'P 1'
#
loop_
_entity.id
_entity.type
_entity.pdbx_description
1 polymer ?
#
loop_
_entity_poly.entity_id
_entity_poly.type
_entity_poly.pdbx_seq_one_letter_code
_entity_poly.pdbx_strand_id
1 'polypeptide(L)'
;MSDEDELVVAIGSQQAGWEPNNPWTADERQAMIQTWADGENIVCTIVSIEDINDPPNWVKHAEKSHGTGTLVTTDLEAKQLYDDANFEVEMLEMNERDRLEGWRIRQTAKMLSTVYDDDAVREVLKESIPQAVIEWLIENDALFRLSTFETGVYAG
;
A
#
# COMPACT_ATOMS: atom_id res chain seq x y z
N MET A 1 -18.14 -3.49 9.69
CA MET A 1 -18.43 -4.04 8.34
C MET A 1 -19.37 -5.22 8.55
N SER A 2 -20.49 -5.24 7.83
CA SER A 2 -21.45 -6.36 7.89
C SER A 2 -21.06 -7.44 6.86
N ASP A 3 -21.69 -8.62 6.95
CA ASP A 3 -21.43 -9.72 5.99
C ASP A 3 -21.90 -9.38 4.56
N GLU A 4 -22.65 -8.31 4.39
CA GLU A 4 -23.13 -7.82 3.09
C GLU A 4 -22.26 -6.70 2.51
N ASP A 5 -21.29 -6.20 3.27
CA ASP A 5 -20.40 -5.13 2.83
C ASP A 5 -19.32 -5.69 1.89
N GLU A 6 -19.06 -4.99 0.82
CA GLU A 6 -17.95 -5.28 -0.09
C GLU A 6 -16.74 -4.43 0.27
N LEU A 7 -15.59 -5.07 0.49
CA LEU A 7 -14.33 -4.40 0.68
C LEU A 7 -13.67 -4.12 -0.68
N VAL A 8 -13.46 -2.86 -0.98
CA VAL A 8 -12.66 -2.43 -2.14
C VAL A 8 -11.34 -1.85 -1.65
N VAL A 9 -10.24 -2.40 -2.11
CA VAL A 9 -8.89 -1.88 -1.83
C VAL A 9 -8.40 -1.13 -3.05
N ALA A 10 -8.18 0.17 -2.90
CA ALA A 10 -7.72 1.02 -3.99
C ALA A 10 -6.21 1.26 -3.90
N ILE A 11 -5.48 0.89 -4.95
CA ILE A 11 -4.05 1.13 -5.10
C ILE A 11 -3.88 2.43 -5.90
N GLY A 12 -3.31 3.44 -5.26
CA GLY A 12 -2.96 4.70 -5.93
C GLY A 12 -1.69 4.60 -6.76
N SER A 13 -1.40 5.64 -7.52
CA SER A 13 -0.19 5.74 -8.34
C SER A 13 0.05 4.49 -9.20
N GLN A 14 -0.97 4.08 -9.93
CA GLN A 14 -0.94 2.87 -10.77
C GLN A 14 0.24 2.85 -11.75
N GLN A 15 0.59 4.01 -12.29
CA GLN A 15 1.67 4.18 -13.26
C GLN A 15 3.07 4.05 -12.64
N ALA A 16 3.19 4.20 -11.33
CA ALA A 16 4.48 4.22 -10.64
C ALA A 16 5.01 2.81 -10.36
N GLY A 17 6.31 2.66 -10.47
CA GLY A 17 7.04 1.44 -10.17
C GLY A 17 8.52 1.64 -10.46
N TRP A 18 9.36 0.79 -9.90
CA TRP A 18 10.81 0.84 -10.10
C TRP A 18 11.46 2.18 -9.72
N GLU A 19 10.93 2.84 -8.70
CA GLU A 19 11.47 4.08 -8.15
C GLU A 19 11.52 4.02 -6.61
N PRO A 20 12.36 4.83 -5.96
CA PRO A 20 12.59 4.70 -4.51
C PRO A 20 11.33 4.77 -3.65
N ASN A 21 10.36 5.62 -4.00
CA ASN A 21 9.10 5.76 -3.26
C ASN A 21 8.00 4.80 -3.72
N ASN A 22 8.16 4.20 -4.89
CA ASN A 22 7.26 3.17 -5.44
C ASN A 22 8.11 2.07 -6.10
N PRO A 23 8.81 1.24 -5.30
CA PRO A 23 9.74 0.27 -5.85
C PRO A 23 9.05 -0.88 -6.59
N TRP A 24 7.80 -1.16 -6.23
CA TRP A 24 7.01 -2.24 -6.82
C TRP A 24 5.89 -1.70 -7.71
N THR A 25 5.64 -2.38 -8.82
CA THR A 25 4.57 -2.01 -9.76
C THR A 25 3.19 -2.17 -9.14
N ALA A 26 2.16 -1.62 -9.77
CA ALA A 26 0.78 -1.81 -9.33
C ALA A 26 0.38 -3.29 -9.29
N ASP A 27 0.79 -4.07 -10.29
CA ASP A 27 0.51 -5.52 -10.34
C ASP A 27 1.20 -6.27 -9.19
N GLU A 28 2.43 -5.91 -8.86
CA GLU A 28 3.14 -6.49 -7.73
C GLU A 28 2.50 -6.10 -6.39
N ARG A 29 2.09 -4.84 -6.25
CA ARG A 29 1.36 -4.38 -5.05
C ARG A 29 0.02 -5.08 -4.90
N GLN A 30 -0.69 -5.30 -6.00
CA GLN A 30 -1.93 -6.08 -6.01
C GLN A 30 -1.68 -7.52 -5.57
N ALA A 31 -0.63 -8.15 -6.06
CA ALA A 31 -0.26 -9.51 -5.67
C ALA A 31 0.04 -9.62 -4.17
N MET A 32 0.75 -8.64 -3.59
CA MET A 32 1.02 -8.59 -2.15
C MET A 32 -0.27 -8.47 -1.32
N ILE A 33 -1.18 -7.59 -1.73
CA ILE A 33 -2.47 -7.40 -1.05
C ILE A 33 -3.33 -8.67 -1.17
N GLN A 34 -3.38 -9.27 -2.34
CA GLN A 34 -4.14 -10.51 -2.55
C GLN A 34 -3.61 -11.66 -1.69
N THR A 35 -2.31 -11.82 -1.63
CA THR A 35 -1.66 -12.83 -0.77
C THR A 35 -2.02 -12.65 0.70
N TRP A 36 -2.01 -11.41 1.17
CA TRP A 36 -2.44 -11.08 2.54
C TRP A 36 -3.93 -11.40 2.74
N ALA A 37 -4.79 -10.95 1.84
CA ALA A 37 -6.24 -11.18 1.94
C ALA A 37 -6.59 -12.67 1.95
N ASP A 38 -5.93 -13.45 1.10
CA ASP A 38 -6.12 -14.91 1.05
C ASP A 38 -5.69 -15.57 2.37
N GLY A 39 -4.57 -15.13 2.95
CA GLY A 39 -4.07 -15.64 4.23
C GLY A 39 -5.00 -15.33 5.40
N GLU A 40 -5.70 -14.20 5.37
CA GLU A 40 -6.67 -13.76 6.38
C GLU A 40 -8.12 -14.19 6.09
N ASN A 41 -8.35 -14.91 4.99
CA ASN A 41 -9.69 -15.27 4.50
C ASN A 41 -10.60 -14.06 4.27
N ILE A 42 -10.03 -12.97 3.77
CA ILE A 42 -10.73 -11.74 3.43
C ILE A 42 -11.04 -11.74 1.94
N VAL A 43 -12.33 -11.55 1.61
CA VAL A 43 -12.74 -11.33 0.22
C VAL A 43 -12.74 -9.83 -0.05
N CYS A 44 -11.96 -9.41 -1.03
CA CYS A 44 -11.91 -8.01 -1.45
C CYS A 44 -11.75 -7.87 -2.96
N THR A 45 -12.21 -6.73 -3.47
CA THR A 45 -11.95 -6.30 -4.85
C THR A 45 -10.78 -5.33 -4.82
N ILE A 46 -9.75 -5.56 -5.62
CA ILE A 46 -8.57 -4.69 -5.68
C ILE A 46 -8.61 -3.92 -7.00
N VAL A 47 -8.54 -2.60 -6.91
CA VAL A 47 -8.53 -1.70 -8.07
C VAL A 47 -7.28 -0.83 -8.04
N SER A 48 -6.81 -0.42 -9.21
CA SER A 48 -5.67 0.48 -9.35
C SER A 48 -6.12 1.80 -9.95
N ILE A 49 -5.57 2.90 -9.46
CA ILE A 49 -5.94 4.26 -9.85
C ILE A 49 -4.67 5.01 -10.29
N GLU A 50 -4.73 5.57 -11.48
CA GLU A 50 -3.66 6.41 -12.02
C GLU A 50 -3.72 7.81 -11.41
N ASP A 51 -2.56 8.40 -11.11
CA ASP A 51 -2.47 9.79 -10.68
C ASP A 51 -2.73 10.74 -11.86
N ILE A 52 -3.55 11.76 -11.61
CA ILE A 52 -3.89 12.77 -12.62
C ILE A 52 -3.35 14.17 -12.28
N ASN A 53 -2.72 14.34 -11.13
CA ASN A 53 -2.20 15.63 -10.65
C ASN A 53 -3.24 16.77 -10.70
N ASP A 54 -4.47 16.45 -10.41
CA ASP A 54 -5.61 17.37 -10.45
C ASP A 54 -6.51 17.13 -9.22
N PRO A 55 -6.13 17.65 -8.04
CA PRO A 55 -6.88 17.40 -6.81
C PRO A 55 -8.37 17.71 -6.88
N PRO A 56 -8.84 18.80 -7.54
CA PRO A 56 -10.28 19.06 -7.64
C PRO A 56 -11.08 17.99 -8.38
N ASN A 57 -10.46 17.26 -9.29
CA ASN A 57 -11.10 16.20 -10.08
C ASN A 57 -10.70 14.79 -9.64
N TRP A 58 -9.86 14.67 -8.62
CA TRP A 58 -9.31 13.40 -8.17
C TRP A 58 -10.39 12.39 -7.78
N VAL A 59 -11.32 12.77 -6.90
CA VAL A 59 -12.35 11.84 -6.41
C VAL A 59 -13.25 11.36 -7.53
N LYS A 60 -13.64 12.24 -8.44
CA LYS A 60 -14.44 11.88 -9.62
C LYS A 60 -13.70 10.89 -10.53
N HIS A 61 -12.40 11.06 -10.67
CA HIS A 61 -11.55 10.13 -11.41
C HIS A 61 -11.47 8.77 -10.69
N ALA A 62 -11.17 8.77 -9.39
CA ALA A 62 -11.03 7.58 -8.57
C ALA A 62 -12.33 6.77 -8.48
N GLU A 63 -13.47 7.45 -8.39
CA GLU A 63 -14.79 6.82 -8.32
C GLU A 63 -15.09 5.90 -9.50
N LYS A 64 -14.57 6.19 -10.67
CA LYS A 64 -14.71 5.32 -11.84
C LYS A 64 -14.10 3.94 -11.63
N SER A 65 -13.10 3.85 -10.76
CA SER A 65 -12.41 2.59 -10.43
C SER A 65 -13.00 1.90 -9.20
N HIS A 66 -13.25 2.65 -8.12
CA HIS A 66 -13.70 2.04 -6.86
C HIS A 66 -15.22 2.09 -6.64
N GLY A 67 -15.94 2.91 -7.40
CA GLY A 67 -17.39 3.07 -7.22
C GLY A 67 -17.76 3.93 -6.01
N THR A 68 -19.04 3.87 -5.64
CA THR A 68 -19.58 4.57 -4.47
C THR A 68 -19.41 3.74 -3.20
N GLY A 69 -19.38 4.40 -2.04
CA GLY A 69 -19.28 3.73 -0.76
C GLY A 69 -18.73 4.66 0.32
N THR A 70 -18.34 4.10 1.43
CA THR A 70 -17.68 4.81 2.53
C THR A 70 -16.17 4.70 2.40
N LEU A 71 -15.48 5.83 2.37
CA LEU A 71 -14.02 5.83 2.43
C LEU A 71 -13.57 5.55 3.86
N VAL A 72 -12.70 4.56 4.03
CA VAL A 72 -12.00 4.32 5.29
C VAL A 72 -10.55 4.74 5.11
N THR A 73 -10.06 5.67 5.90
CA THR A 73 -8.73 6.23 5.73
C THR A 73 -8.12 6.70 7.06
N THR A 74 -6.80 6.79 7.10
CA THR A 74 -6.03 7.45 8.16
C THR A 74 -5.49 8.81 7.73
N ASP A 75 -5.72 9.20 6.46
CA ASP A 75 -5.15 10.39 5.83
C ASP A 75 -6.16 11.54 5.82
N LEU A 76 -5.77 12.66 6.43
CA LEU A 76 -6.61 13.87 6.49
C LEU A 76 -6.80 14.55 5.13
N GLU A 77 -5.82 14.49 4.24
CA GLU A 77 -5.96 15.05 2.89
C GLU A 77 -6.98 14.26 2.08
N ALA A 78 -6.91 12.93 2.13
CA ALA A 78 -7.89 12.06 1.49
C ALA A 78 -9.29 12.33 2.06
N LYS A 79 -9.41 12.43 3.39
CA LYS A 79 -10.67 12.77 4.05
C LYS A 79 -11.28 14.04 3.47
N GLN A 80 -10.49 15.12 3.39
CA GLN A 80 -10.98 16.41 2.90
C GLN A 80 -11.47 16.32 1.47
N LEU A 81 -10.72 15.68 0.58
CA LEU A 81 -11.09 15.52 -0.82
C LEU A 81 -12.42 14.75 -0.98
N TYR A 82 -12.61 13.69 -0.21
CA TYR A 82 -13.81 12.86 -0.28
C TYR A 82 -15.01 13.52 0.41
N ASP A 83 -14.81 14.22 1.53
CA ASP A 83 -15.86 15.04 2.15
C ASP A 83 -16.39 16.10 1.16
N ASP A 84 -15.50 16.80 0.47
CA ASP A 84 -15.85 17.81 -0.53
C ASP A 84 -16.62 17.22 -1.72
N ALA A 85 -16.43 15.94 -1.99
CA ALA A 85 -17.15 15.20 -3.02
C ALA A 85 -18.43 14.50 -2.51
N ASN A 86 -18.84 14.78 -1.26
CA ASN A 86 -20.00 14.20 -0.59
C ASN A 86 -19.96 12.68 -0.36
N PHE A 87 -18.79 12.11 -0.21
CA PHE A 87 -18.64 10.74 0.26
C PHE A 87 -18.74 10.67 1.78
N GLU A 88 -19.28 9.57 2.30
CA GLU A 88 -19.06 9.23 3.71
C GLU A 88 -17.61 8.87 3.94
N VAL A 89 -17.04 9.36 5.04
CA VAL A 89 -15.64 9.08 5.40
C VAL A 89 -15.58 8.62 6.84
N GLU A 90 -14.96 7.47 7.05
CA GLU A 90 -14.60 6.94 8.36
C GLU A 90 -13.11 7.11 8.57
N MET A 91 -12.73 7.97 9.53
CA MET A 91 -11.33 8.14 9.94
C MET A 91 -10.95 7.09 10.96
N LEU A 92 -9.86 6.40 10.67
CA LEU A 92 -9.22 5.51 11.63
C LEU A 92 -8.00 6.20 12.24
N GLU A 93 -7.75 5.92 13.52
CA GLU A 93 -6.49 6.30 14.15
C GLU A 93 -5.38 5.35 13.69
N MET A 94 -4.27 5.92 13.25
CA MET A 94 -3.09 5.15 12.91
C MET A 94 -2.22 5.01 14.17
N ASN A 95 -2.41 3.92 14.89
CA ASN A 95 -1.55 3.57 16.01
C ASN A 95 -0.15 3.20 15.49
N GLU A 96 0.88 3.52 16.27
CA GLU A 96 2.27 3.22 15.91
C GLU A 96 2.70 3.81 14.56
N ARG A 97 2.22 5.02 14.25
CA ARG A 97 2.46 5.70 12.98
C ARG A 97 3.95 5.75 12.62
N ASP A 98 4.81 6.06 13.59
CA ASP A 98 6.25 6.14 13.36
C ASP A 98 6.85 4.82 12.84
N ARG A 99 6.31 3.69 13.26
CA ARG A 99 6.74 2.36 12.81
C ARG A 99 6.15 1.96 11.47
N LEU A 100 4.91 2.39 11.19
CA LEU A 100 4.12 1.91 10.05
C LEU A 100 4.11 2.87 8.84
N GLU A 101 4.81 4.01 8.92
CA GLU A 101 4.94 4.88 7.76
C GLU A 101 5.69 4.17 6.61
N GLY A 102 5.10 4.19 5.43
CA GLY A 102 5.60 3.43 4.27
C GLY A 102 7.07 3.72 3.92
N TRP A 103 7.50 4.97 4.04
CA TRP A 103 8.90 5.32 3.76
C TRP A 103 9.87 4.70 4.76
N ARG A 104 9.48 4.55 6.03
CA ARG A 104 10.29 3.90 7.06
C ARG A 104 10.40 2.41 6.79
N ILE A 105 9.29 1.79 6.40
CA ILE A 105 9.26 0.37 6.01
C ILE A 105 10.16 0.14 4.80
N ARG A 106 10.08 0.99 3.77
CA ARG A 106 10.94 0.90 2.59
C ARG A 106 12.40 1.11 2.93
N GLN A 107 12.73 2.01 3.85
CA GLN A 107 14.10 2.23 4.31
C GLN A 107 14.66 0.99 5.00
N THR A 108 13.90 0.37 5.89
CA THR A 108 14.28 -0.90 6.54
C THR A 108 14.42 -2.02 5.52
N ALA A 109 13.48 -2.14 4.59
CA ALA A 109 13.55 -3.13 3.51
C ALA A 109 14.78 -2.93 2.62
N LYS A 110 15.18 -1.68 2.35
CA LYS A 110 16.39 -1.38 1.61
C LYS A 110 17.66 -1.85 2.35
N MET A 111 17.71 -1.73 3.66
CA MET A 111 18.82 -2.25 4.46
C MET A 111 18.93 -3.77 4.35
N LEU A 112 17.84 -4.46 4.13
CA LEU A 112 17.77 -5.91 3.99
C LEU A 112 17.94 -6.39 2.54
N SER A 113 18.00 -5.50 1.57
CA SER A 113 17.99 -5.83 0.14
C SER A 113 19.16 -6.66 -0.33
N THR A 114 20.27 -6.64 0.40
CA THR A 114 21.48 -7.43 0.13
C THR A 114 21.75 -8.49 1.20
N VAL A 115 20.80 -8.75 2.08
CA VAL A 115 20.89 -9.78 3.10
C VAL A 115 20.32 -11.08 2.54
N TYR A 116 21.17 -12.10 2.46
CA TYR A 116 20.83 -13.41 1.88
C TYR A 116 20.43 -14.46 2.94
N ASP A 117 20.01 -13.99 4.09
CA ASP A 117 19.47 -14.81 5.16
C ASP A 117 17.96 -14.52 5.31
N ASP A 118 17.13 -15.40 4.78
CA ASP A 118 15.68 -15.23 4.78
C ASP A 118 15.10 -15.18 6.19
N ASP A 119 15.68 -15.92 7.14
CA ASP A 119 15.22 -15.89 8.53
C ASP A 119 15.52 -14.54 9.20
N ALA A 120 16.65 -13.91 8.88
CA ALA A 120 16.97 -12.56 9.33
C ALA A 120 15.98 -11.54 8.73
N VAL A 121 15.64 -11.67 7.45
CA VAL A 121 14.66 -10.81 6.79
C VAL A 121 13.29 -10.94 7.47
N ARG A 122 12.83 -12.16 7.73
CA ARG A 122 11.57 -12.41 8.44
C ARG A 122 11.57 -11.77 9.83
N GLU A 123 12.63 -11.95 10.56
CA GLU A 123 12.74 -11.44 11.93
C GLU A 123 12.67 -9.91 12.00
N VAL A 124 13.31 -9.22 11.07
CA VAL A 124 13.32 -7.74 11.03
C VAL A 124 11.97 -7.18 10.55
N LEU A 125 11.35 -7.78 9.53
CA LEU A 125 10.14 -7.24 8.92
C LEU A 125 8.84 -7.64 9.61
N LYS A 126 8.84 -8.67 10.45
CA LYS A 126 7.61 -9.23 11.05
C LYS A 126 6.79 -8.24 11.89
N GLU A 127 7.42 -7.22 12.44
CA GLU A 127 6.74 -6.23 13.29
C GLU A 127 5.97 -5.16 12.49
N SER A 128 6.31 -4.98 11.21
CA SER A 128 5.72 -3.92 10.39
C SER A 128 5.05 -4.41 9.11
N ILE A 129 5.29 -5.64 8.71
CA ILE A 129 4.73 -6.22 7.48
C ILE A 129 4.06 -7.56 7.81
N PRO A 130 2.85 -7.84 7.26
CA PRO A 130 2.21 -9.15 7.41
C PRO A 130 3.10 -10.26 6.87
N GLN A 131 3.09 -11.41 7.54
CA GLN A 131 3.95 -12.53 7.16
C GLN A 131 3.74 -12.99 5.70
N ALA A 132 2.51 -13.02 5.23
CA ALA A 132 2.21 -13.40 3.84
C ALA A 132 2.91 -12.47 2.84
N VAL A 133 3.00 -11.18 3.14
CA VAL A 133 3.71 -10.20 2.30
C VAL A 133 5.21 -10.39 2.38
N ILE A 134 5.75 -10.68 3.56
CA ILE A 134 7.19 -10.98 3.72
C ILE A 134 7.58 -12.19 2.86
N GLU A 135 6.79 -13.27 2.92
CA GLU A 135 7.05 -14.47 2.10
C GLU A 135 6.96 -14.15 0.61
N TRP A 136 5.98 -13.35 0.20
CA TRP A 136 5.89 -12.91 -1.20
C TRP A 136 7.15 -12.15 -1.65
N LEU A 137 7.64 -11.23 -0.82
CA LEU A 137 8.86 -10.45 -1.11
C LEU A 137 10.09 -11.36 -1.25
N ILE A 138 10.21 -12.36 -0.39
CA ILE A 138 11.32 -13.34 -0.43
C ILE A 138 11.21 -14.22 -1.69
N GLU A 139 10.06 -14.82 -1.94
CA GLU A 139 9.84 -15.73 -3.07
C GLU A 139 10.03 -15.06 -4.43
N ASN A 140 9.73 -13.78 -4.54
CA ASN A 140 9.87 -13.00 -5.77
C ASN A 140 11.17 -12.21 -5.85
N ASP A 141 12.08 -12.38 -4.89
CA ASP A 141 13.35 -11.62 -4.80
C ASP A 141 13.12 -10.09 -4.92
N ALA A 142 12.02 -9.64 -4.35
CA ALA A 142 11.53 -8.27 -4.56
C ALA A 142 12.27 -7.22 -3.71
N LEU A 143 12.97 -7.63 -2.64
CA LEU A 143 13.76 -6.73 -1.82
C LEU A 143 15.05 -6.29 -2.51
N PHE A 144 15.67 -7.15 -3.31
CA PHE A 144 16.91 -6.84 -4.00
C PHE A 144 16.80 -5.61 -4.90
N ARG A 145 15.64 -5.37 -5.48
CA ARG A 145 15.35 -4.19 -6.30
C ARG A 145 15.71 -2.89 -5.60
N LEU A 146 15.49 -2.80 -4.29
CA LEU A 146 15.80 -1.60 -3.51
C LEU A 146 17.29 -1.26 -3.50
N SER A 147 18.17 -2.26 -3.64
CA SER A 147 19.61 -2.06 -3.73
C SER A 147 20.04 -1.38 -5.02
N THR A 148 19.21 -1.43 -6.06
CA THR A 148 19.54 -0.86 -7.38
C THR A 148 19.30 0.64 -7.47
N PHE A 149 18.67 1.25 -6.48
CA PHE A 149 18.43 2.69 -6.47
C PHE A 149 19.60 3.45 -5.88
N GLU A 150 20.11 4.44 -6.63
CA GLU A 150 21.22 5.29 -6.19
C GLU A 150 20.82 6.21 -5.03
N THR A 151 19.59 6.71 -5.08
CA THR A 151 19.04 7.58 -4.03
C THR A 151 18.39 6.78 -2.92
N GLY A 152 18.41 7.34 -1.71
CA GLY A 152 17.71 6.75 -0.57
C GLY A 152 16.19 6.81 -0.74
N VAL A 153 15.49 6.18 0.19
CA VAL A 153 14.03 6.27 0.34
C VAL A 153 13.71 7.50 1.16
N TYR A 154 12.74 8.30 0.72
CA TYR A 154 12.36 9.55 1.35
C TYR A 154 10.93 9.51 1.90
N ALA A 155 10.69 10.32 2.94
CA ALA A 155 9.35 10.66 3.39
C ALA A 155 8.69 11.57 2.34
N GLY A 156 7.56 11.21 1.84
CA GLY A 156 6.92 12.03 0.82
C GLY A 156 5.73 11.36 0.21
#